data_9d5d78d00959c76a78077f118cd027d4
#
_entry.id   9d5d78d00959c76a78077f118cd027d4
#
_cell.length_a   1.000
_cell.length_b   1.000
_cell.length_c   1.000
_cell.angle_alpha   90.00
_cell.angle_beta   90.00
_cell.angle_gamma   90.00
#
_symmetry.space_group_name_H-M   'P 1'
#
loop_
_entity.id
_entity.type
_entity.pdbx_description
1 polymer ?
#
loop_
_entity_poly.entity_id
_entity_poly.type
_entity_poly.pdbx_seq_one_letter_code
_entity_poly.pdbx_strand_id
1 'polypeptide(L)'
;MKLKGIEIRRCTDRCVDALMLFADNIAHHVPGRDYFMRQYESQLEDRRDIWIAWYEDQIVGYCIYNRKPLYAFFLKLGIPEIQDIIIHPEMRRQGIARELIALCEAQAKEEGAEHIGIGVGLDASYGRAQRLYVGLGYVPDGNGVTYERRTVNKGDLRRIDDDLSLMMVKTL
;
A
#
# COMPACT_ATOMS: atom_id res chain seq x y z
N MET A 1 -19.48 -10.29 -6.89
CA MET A 1 -19.06 -11.00 -8.12
C MET A 1 -17.62 -10.58 -8.37
N LYS A 2 -16.66 -11.50 -8.45
CA LYS A 2 -15.26 -11.14 -8.82
C LYS A 2 -15.22 -10.85 -10.32
N LEU A 3 -14.60 -9.75 -10.71
CA LEU A 3 -14.32 -9.49 -12.12
C LEU A 3 -13.38 -10.60 -12.62
N LYS A 4 -13.78 -11.32 -13.67
CA LYS A 4 -12.87 -12.24 -14.35
C LYS A 4 -11.96 -11.43 -15.27
N GLY A 5 -10.67 -11.73 -15.29
CA GLY A 5 -9.72 -11.07 -16.20
C GLY A 5 -8.81 -10.03 -15.56
N ILE A 6 -8.81 -9.89 -14.22
CA ILE A 6 -7.78 -9.11 -13.54
C ILE A 6 -6.48 -9.92 -13.54
N GLU A 7 -5.41 -9.31 -14.01
CA GLU A 7 -4.05 -9.82 -13.93
C GLU A 7 -3.20 -8.90 -13.07
N ILE A 8 -2.43 -9.47 -12.15
CA ILE A 8 -1.48 -8.71 -11.35
C ILE A 8 -0.08 -9.03 -11.86
N ARG A 9 0.66 -7.98 -12.23
CA ARG A 9 2.03 -8.09 -12.76
C ARG A 9 2.96 -7.15 -11.99
N ARG A 10 4.22 -7.56 -11.83
CA ARG A 10 5.28 -6.71 -11.29
C ARG A 10 5.60 -5.58 -12.29
N CYS A 11 5.85 -4.38 -11.78
CA CYS A 11 6.19 -3.22 -12.60
C CYS A 11 7.49 -3.47 -13.38
N THR A 12 7.51 -3.03 -14.64
CA THR A 12 8.71 -2.96 -15.47
C THR A 12 9.00 -1.50 -15.82
N ASP A 13 10.15 -1.22 -16.43
CA ASP A 13 10.52 0.10 -16.93
C ASP A 13 9.43 0.75 -17.80
N ARG A 14 8.79 -0.07 -18.63
CA ARG A 14 7.71 0.35 -19.55
C ARG A 14 6.41 0.75 -18.84
N CYS A 15 6.23 0.33 -17.58
CA CYS A 15 5.01 0.60 -16.83
C CYS A 15 5.05 1.91 -16.05
N VAL A 16 6.23 2.50 -15.83
CA VAL A 16 6.39 3.67 -14.96
C VAL A 16 5.58 4.86 -15.44
N ASP A 17 5.67 5.19 -16.74
CA ASP A 17 4.92 6.31 -17.31
C ASP A 17 3.41 6.04 -17.34
N ALA A 18 2.99 4.80 -17.62
CA ALA A 18 1.59 4.42 -17.58
C ALA A 18 1.03 4.45 -16.14
N LEU A 19 1.83 4.07 -15.15
CA LEU A 19 1.46 4.13 -13.74
C LEU A 19 1.31 5.57 -13.26
N MET A 20 2.19 6.46 -13.70
CA MET A 20 2.09 7.89 -13.43
C MET A 20 0.78 8.46 -14.00
N LEU A 21 0.48 8.21 -15.29
CA LEU A 21 -0.76 8.66 -15.92
C LEU A 21 -2.01 8.11 -15.21
N PHE A 22 -1.96 6.84 -14.78
CA PHE A 22 -3.03 6.25 -13.99
C PHE A 22 -3.24 7.01 -12.68
N ALA A 23 -2.17 7.28 -11.94
CA ALA A 23 -2.24 7.99 -10.67
C ALA A 23 -2.75 9.43 -10.86
N ASP A 24 -2.27 10.16 -11.89
CA ASP A 24 -2.69 11.54 -12.22
C ASP A 24 -4.21 11.65 -12.45
N ASN A 25 -4.83 10.61 -13.00
CA ASN A 25 -6.26 10.62 -13.30
C ASN A 25 -7.15 10.27 -12.08
N ILE A 26 -6.58 9.80 -10.97
CA ILE A 26 -7.39 9.23 -9.88
C ILE A 26 -7.26 9.99 -8.57
N ALA A 27 -6.12 10.56 -8.27
CA ALA A 27 -5.82 11.11 -6.96
C ALA A 27 -5.79 12.65 -6.98
N HIS A 28 -6.38 13.26 -5.94
CA HIS A 28 -6.23 14.69 -5.69
C HIS A 28 -4.83 15.09 -5.21
N HIS A 29 -4.01 14.13 -4.86
CA HIS A 29 -2.60 14.33 -4.47
C HIS A 29 -1.76 13.26 -5.17
N VAL A 30 -1.19 13.64 -6.31
CA VAL A 30 -0.46 12.71 -7.16
C VAL A 30 1.02 12.82 -6.88
N PRO A 31 1.66 11.70 -6.50
CA PRO A 31 3.10 11.66 -6.53
C PRO A 31 3.56 11.83 -7.97
N GLY A 32 4.39 12.84 -8.24
CA GLY A 32 4.92 13.10 -9.59
C GLY A 32 5.76 11.94 -10.13
N ARG A 33 6.17 12.04 -11.43
CA ARG A 33 7.00 11.05 -12.11
C ARG A 33 8.22 10.60 -11.30
N ASP A 34 8.88 11.53 -10.64
CA ASP A 34 10.06 11.26 -9.80
C ASP A 34 9.76 10.31 -8.63
N TYR A 35 8.54 10.33 -8.11
CA TYR A 35 8.13 9.38 -7.07
C TYR A 35 8.14 7.95 -7.62
N PHE A 36 7.45 7.69 -8.74
CA PHE A 36 7.38 6.36 -9.32
C PHE A 36 8.74 5.87 -9.83
N MET A 37 9.58 6.77 -10.36
CA MET A 37 10.95 6.43 -10.72
C MET A 37 11.75 5.96 -9.50
N ARG A 38 11.70 6.68 -8.39
CA ARG A 38 12.37 6.24 -7.14
C ARG A 38 11.83 4.92 -6.61
N GLN A 39 10.51 4.67 -6.74
CA GLN A 39 9.95 3.37 -6.35
C GLN A 39 10.48 2.25 -7.24
N TYR A 40 10.58 2.50 -8.55
CA TYR A 40 11.12 1.53 -9.50
C TYR A 40 12.63 1.29 -9.29
N GLU A 41 13.42 2.33 -9.06
CA GLU A 41 14.84 2.19 -8.68
C GLU A 41 14.99 1.34 -7.40
N SER A 42 14.17 1.59 -6.40
CA SER A 42 14.14 0.77 -5.17
C SER A 42 13.72 -0.68 -5.44
N GLN A 43 12.90 -0.93 -6.47
CA GLN A 43 12.57 -2.29 -6.92
C GLN A 43 13.78 -2.99 -7.56
N LEU A 44 14.59 -2.27 -8.34
CA LEU A 44 15.83 -2.83 -8.91
C LEU A 44 16.87 -3.18 -7.85
N GLU A 45 16.79 -2.53 -6.67
CA GLU A 45 17.64 -2.80 -5.50
C GLU A 45 17.02 -3.84 -4.53
N ASP A 46 15.97 -4.56 -4.94
CA ASP A 46 15.22 -5.53 -4.12
C ASP A 46 14.70 -4.99 -2.77
N ARG A 47 14.52 -3.68 -2.67
CA ARG A 47 13.94 -3.07 -1.46
C ARG A 47 12.42 -3.03 -1.50
N ARG A 48 11.84 -2.99 -2.71
CA ARG A 48 10.40 -2.86 -2.94
C ARG A 48 9.98 -3.69 -4.13
N ASP A 49 8.67 -3.92 -4.22
CA ASP A 49 8.01 -4.37 -5.44
C ASP A 49 6.78 -3.51 -5.69
N ILE A 50 6.59 -3.09 -6.93
CA ILE A 50 5.38 -2.42 -7.38
C ILE A 50 4.54 -3.46 -8.10
N TRP A 51 3.39 -3.79 -7.53
CA TRP A 51 2.41 -4.70 -8.11
C TRP A 51 1.30 -3.93 -8.78
N ILE A 52 1.06 -4.19 -10.05
CA ILE A 52 0.08 -3.48 -10.89
C ILE A 52 -1.03 -4.44 -11.28
N ALA A 53 -2.26 -4.07 -10.99
CA ALA A 53 -3.45 -4.77 -11.43
C ALA A 53 -3.90 -4.24 -12.80
N TRP A 54 -4.07 -5.14 -13.75
CA TRP A 54 -4.46 -4.89 -15.13
C TRP A 54 -5.82 -5.48 -15.43
N TYR A 55 -6.61 -4.78 -16.22
CA TYR A 55 -7.85 -5.27 -16.81
C TYR A 55 -7.93 -4.79 -18.25
N GLU A 56 -8.07 -5.71 -19.23
CA GLU A 56 -8.12 -5.38 -20.67
C GLU A 56 -6.98 -4.42 -21.09
N ASP A 57 -5.75 -4.75 -20.69
CA ASP A 57 -4.53 -3.96 -20.93
C ASP A 57 -4.50 -2.53 -20.34
N GLN A 58 -5.44 -2.22 -19.45
CA GLN A 58 -5.46 -0.96 -18.71
C GLN A 58 -5.08 -1.18 -17.25
N ILE A 59 -4.33 -0.23 -16.68
CA ILE A 59 -4.03 -0.22 -15.24
C ILE A 59 -5.32 0.14 -14.49
N VAL A 60 -5.73 -0.72 -13.56
CA VAL A 60 -6.90 -0.52 -12.72
C VAL A 60 -6.58 -0.39 -11.24
N GLY A 61 -5.32 -0.60 -10.87
CA GLY A 61 -4.85 -0.39 -9.51
C GLY A 61 -3.39 -0.77 -9.35
N TYR A 62 -2.82 -0.40 -8.21
CA TYR A 62 -1.48 -0.83 -7.82
C TYR A 62 -1.32 -0.84 -6.31
N CYS A 63 -0.25 -1.45 -5.84
CA CYS A 63 0.29 -1.29 -4.50
C CYS A 63 1.81 -1.43 -4.51
N ILE A 64 2.44 -1.01 -3.42
CA ILE A 64 3.87 -1.15 -3.20
C ILE A 64 4.10 -2.09 -2.02
N TYR A 65 4.85 -3.16 -2.23
CA TYR A 65 5.39 -4.01 -1.19
C TYR A 65 6.77 -3.49 -0.80
N ASN A 66 6.95 -3.06 0.45
CA ASN A 66 8.18 -2.44 0.92
C ASN A 66 8.86 -3.31 1.99
N ARG A 67 10.01 -3.88 1.67
CA ARG A 67 10.82 -4.71 2.59
C ARG A 67 11.55 -3.89 3.65
N LYS A 68 11.73 -2.58 3.41
CA LYS A 68 12.44 -1.66 4.30
C LYS A 68 11.61 -0.41 4.57
N PRO A 69 10.51 -0.53 5.33
CA PRO A 69 9.62 0.59 5.62
C PRO A 69 10.32 1.68 6.44
N LEU A 70 9.85 2.92 6.27
CA LEU A 70 10.34 4.06 7.05
C LEU A 70 9.85 4.05 8.50
N TYR A 71 8.75 3.35 8.79
CA TYR A 71 8.25 3.22 10.14
C TYR A 71 9.21 2.38 10.99
N ALA A 72 9.84 3.03 11.95
CA ALA A 72 10.97 2.48 12.71
C ALA A 72 10.65 1.14 13.42
N PHE A 73 9.41 0.98 13.90
CA PHE A 73 8.98 -0.26 14.56
C PHE A 73 8.97 -1.45 13.58
N PHE A 74 8.39 -1.28 12.40
CA PHE A 74 8.40 -2.33 11.37
C PHE A 74 9.82 -2.61 10.88
N LEU A 75 10.59 -1.56 10.61
CA LEU A 75 11.99 -1.73 10.17
C LEU A 75 12.82 -2.53 11.17
N LYS A 76 12.69 -2.22 12.47
CA LYS A 76 13.44 -2.89 13.55
C LYS A 76 13.07 -4.36 13.68
N LEU A 77 11.80 -4.70 13.47
CA LEU A 77 11.30 -6.07 13.59
C LEU A 77 11.33 -6.87 12.27
N GLY A 78 11.81 -6.27 11.18
CA GLY A 78 11.82 -6.92 9.87
C GLY A 78 10.43 -7.17 9.29
N ILE A 79 9.45 -6.34 9.65
CA ILE A 79 8.06 -6.43 9.16
C ILE A 79 7.97 -5.66 7.84
N PRO A 80 7.73 -6.31 6.68
CA PRO A 80 7.48 -5.61 5.43
C PRO A 80 6.14 -4.88 5.47
N GLU A 81 6.02 -3.80 4.70
CA GLU A 81 4.82 -2.95 4.69
C GLU A 81 4.19 -2.88 3.29
N ILE A 82 2.87 -3.03 3.24
CA ILE A 82 2.09 -2.71 2.04
C ILE A 82 1.75 -1.23 2.06
N GLN A 83 2.12 -0.53 0.99
CA GLN A 83 1.95 0.91 0.84
C GLN A 83 1.16 1.24 -0.43
N ASP A 84 0.58 2.42 -0.47
CA ASP A 84 0.00 3.04 -1.67
C ASP A 84 -0.97 2.14 -2.44
N ILE A 85 -1.92 1.51 -1.75
CA ILE A 85 -2.95 0.72 -2.42
C ILE A 85 -3.96 1.67 -3.05
N ILE A 86 -3.90 1.80 -4.37
CA ILE A 86 -4.81 2.65 -5.15
C ILE A 86 -5.55 1.80 -6.17
N ILE A 87 -6.89 1.92 -6.18
CA ILE A 87 -7.77 1.25 -7.15
C ILE A 87 -8.61 2.31 -7.86
N HIS A 88 -8.70 2.19 -9.19
CA HIS A 88 -9.55 3.05 -10.01
C HIS A 88 -10.97 3.11 -9.43
N PRO A 89 -11.57 4.30 -9.26
CA PRO A 89 -12.87 4.46 -8.60
C PRO A 89 -13.97 3.54 -9.15
N GLU A 90 -14.06 3.40 -10.46
CA GLU A 90 -15.05 2.55 -11.13
C GLU A 90 -14.79 1.05 -10.97
N MET A 91 -13.53 0.66 -10.68
CA MET A 91 -13.11 -0.73 -10.48
C MET A 91 -13.10 -1.13 -9.00
N ARG A 92 -13.51 -0.25 -8.11
CA ARG A 92 -13.62 -0.56 -6.67
C ARG A 92 -14.73 -1.57 -6.41
N ARG A 93 -14.64 -2.27 -5.26
CA ARG A 93 -15.59 -3.31 -4.82
C ARG A 93 -15.59 -4.58 -5.69
N GLN A 94 -14.63 -4.72 -6.59
CA GLN A 94 -14.43 -5.91 -7.42
C GLN A 94 -13.44 -6.93 -6.80
N GLY A 95 -12.90 -6.62 -5.62
CA GLY A 95 -11.94 -7.50 -4.92
C GLY A 95 -10.47 -7.22 -5.24
N ILE A 96 -10.14 -6.27 -6.13
CA ILE A 96 -8.76 -6.01 -6.61
C ILE A 96 -7.80 -5.70 -5.45
N ALA A 97 -8.19 -4.81 -4.52
CA ALA A 97 -7.35 -4.50 -3.36
C ALA A 97 -7.07 -5.74 -2.49
N ARG A 98 -8.06 -6.61 -2.33
CA ARG A 98 -7.91 -7.88 -1.59
C ARG A 98 -6.91 -8.81 -2.28
N GLU A 99 -6.91 -8.88 -3.60
CA GLU A 99 -5.97 -9.73 -4.38
C GLU A 99 -4.55 -9.17 -4.31
N LEU A 100 -4.37 -7.84 -4.42
CA LEU A 100 -3.07 -7.20 -4.23
C LEU A 100 -2.51 -7.44 -2.82
N ILE A 101 -3.34 -7.30 -1.78
CA ILE A 101 -2.94 -7.57 -0.40
C ILE A 101 -2.56 -9.04 -0.23
N ALA A 102 -3.39 -9.97 -0.73
CA ALA A 102 -3.13 -11.40 -0.62
C ALA A 102 -1.82 -11.80 -1.33
N LEU A 103 -1.49 -11.18 -2.47
CA LEU A 103 -0.22 -11.38 -3.15
C LEU A 103 0.96 -10.93 -2.27
N CYS A 104 0.87 -9.74 -1.67
CA CYS A 104 1.92 -9.23 -0.77
C CYS A 104 2.06 -10.10 0.49
N GLU A 105 0.95 -10.61 1.04
CA GLU A 105 0.97 -11.53 2.18
C GLU A 105 1.66 -12.85 1.82
N ALA A 106 1.36 -13.42 0.66
CA ALA A 106 2.01 -14.63 0.16
C ALA A 106 3.51 -14.41 -0.04
N GLN A 107 3.89 -13.30 -0.68
CA GLN A 107 5.28 -12.91 -0.88
C GLN A 107 6.04 -12.75 0.44
N ALA A 108 5.47 -12.03 1.42
CA ALA A 108 6.07 -11.84 2.73
C ALA A 108 6.33 -13.18 3.43
N LYS A 109 5.37 -14.11 3.33
CA LYS A 109 5.50 -15.46 3.87
C LYS A 109 6.59 -16.28 3.18
N GLU A 110 6.69 -16.21 1.86
CA GLU A 110 7.74 -16.85 1.07
C GLU A 110 9.13 -16.29 1.41
N GLU A 111 9.21 -15.00 1.74
CA GLU A 111 10.43 -14.34 2.20
C GLU A 111 10.76 -14.61 3.68
N GLY A 112 9.93 -15.39 4.38
CA GLY A 112 10.13 -15.81 5.77
C GLY A 112 9.67 -14.80 6.82
N ALA A 113 8.88 -13.80 6.45
CA ALA A 113 8.29 -12.87 7.42
C ALA A 113 7.15 -13.54 8.20
N GLU A 114 7.14 -13.38 9.51
CA GLU A 114 6.05 -13.86 10.38
C GLU A 114 4.85 -12.89 10.40
N HIS A 115 5.11 -11.63 10.06
CA HIS A 115 4.13 -10.55 10.09
C HIS A 115 4.24 -9.67 8.84
N ILE A 116 3.15 -9.01 8.52
CA ILE A 116 3.11 -7.97 7.48
C ILE A 116 2.37 -6.74 8.03
N GLY A 117 2.84 -5.56 7.66
CA GLY A 117 2.28 -4.29 8.10
C GLY A 117 1.55 -3.52 7.01
N ILE A 118 0.66 -2.63 7.41
CA ILE A 118 -0.04 -1.70 6.54
C ILE A 118 -0.40 -0.44 7.33
N GLY A 119 -0.27 0.74 6.73
CA GLY A 119 -0.76 1.99 7.31
C GLY A 119 -2.14 2.35 6.75
N VAL A 120 -2.99 2.95 7.57
CA VAL A 120 -4.29 3.46 7.14
C VAL A 120 -4.52 4.88 7.66
N GLY A 121 -4.96 5.78 6.78
CA GLY A 121 -5.32 7.14 7.16
C GLY A 121 -6.52 7.19 8.12
N LEU A 122 -6.61 8.27 8.87
CA LEU A 122 -7.58 8.41 9.96
C LEU A 122 -8.76 9.34 9.65
N ASP A 123 -8.81 9.94 8.47
CA ASP A 123 -9.98 10.69 8.03
C ASP A 123 -11.07 9.78 7.42
N ALA A 124 -12.25 10.36 7.18
CA ALA A 124 -13.42 9.63 6.71
C ALA A 124 -13.23 8.97 5.32
N SER A 125 -12.33 9.48 4.48
CA SER A 125 -12.07 8.95 3.14
C SER A 125 -11.48 7.54 3.19
N TYR A 126 -10.73 7.23 4.25
CA TYR A 126 -10.11 5.92 4.50
C TYR A 126 -11.05 4.89 5.16
N GLY A 127 -12.28 5.25 5.50
CA GLY A 127 -13.20 4.36 6.20
C GLY A 127 -13.46 3.02 5.51
N ARG A 128 -13.36 2.96 4.18
CA ARG A 128 -13.46 1.71 3.41
C ARG A 128 -12.20 0.85 3.56
N ALA A 129 -11.02 1.47 3.51
CA ALA A 129 -9.74 0.80 3.71
C ALA A 129 -9.63 0.25 5.14
N GLN A 130 -10.01 1.05 6.14
CA GLN A 130 -10.05 0.63 7.55
C GLN A 130 -10.87 -0.65 7.73
N ARG A 131 -12.12 -0.67 7.20
CA ARG A 131 -12.98 -1.88 7.27
C ARG A 131 -12.41 -3.08 6.50
N LEU A 132 -11.77 -2.82 5.35
CA LEU A 132 -11.14 -3.87 4.57
C LEU A 132 -10.00 -4.52 5.35
N TYR A 133 -9.10 -3.74 5.92
CA TYR A 133 -7.91 -4.25 6.63
C TYR A 133 -8.31 -5.01 7.89
N VAL A 134 -9.25 -4.48 8.69
CA VAL A 134 -9.81 -5.22 9.83
C VAL A 134 -10.46 -6.54 9.38
N GLY A 135 -11.25 -6.51 8.30
CA GLY A 135 -11.87 -7.70 7.73
C GLY A 135 -10.88 -8.73 7.13
N LEU A 136 -9.63 -8.34 6.89
CA LEU A 136 -8.52 -9.20 6.46
C LEU A 136 -7.67 -9.72 7.63
N GLY A 137 -7.98 -9.30 8.86
CA GLY A 137 -7.29 -9.73 10.07
C GLY A 137 -6.13 -8.82 10.49
N TYR A 138 -6.00 -7.64 9.91
CA TYR A 138 -5.07 -6.64 10.42
C TYR A 138 -5.61 -6.01 11.70
N VAL A 139 -4.74 -5.85 12.68
CA VAL A 139 -5.03 -5.19 13.95
C VAL A 139 -4.06 -4.02 14.18
N PRO A 140 -4.44 -2.99 14.96
CA PRO A 140 -3.49 -1.95 15.33
C PRO A 140 -2.23 -2.53 15.96
N ASP A 141 -1.06 -1.97 15.64
CA ASP A 141 0.23 -2.45 16.14
C ASP A 141 0.49 -2.12 17.63
N GLY A 142 -0.39 -1.33 18.25
CA GLY A 142 -0.30 -0.95 19.65
C GLY A 142 0.58 0.28 19.95
N ASN A 143 1.20 0.89 18.95
CA ASN A 143 2.08 2.05 19.14
C ASN A 143 1.38 3.42 18.96
N GLY A 144 0.06 3.40 18.76
CA GLY A 144 -0.76 4.61 18.62
C GLY A 144 -0.70 5.22 17.21
N VAL A 145 -0.95 6.52 17.16
CA VAL A 145 -1.06 7.26 15.90
C VAL A 145 0.33 7.66 15.39
N THR A 146 0.51 7.64 14.07
CA THR A 146 1.71 8.15 13.40
C THR A 146 1.40 9.34 12.52
N TYR A 147 2.37 10.23 12.37
CA TYR A 147 2.38 11.31 11.39
C TYR A 147 3.70 11.25 10.61
N GLU A 148 3.64 11.20 9.29
CA GLU A 148 4.83 10.97 8.44
C GLU A 148 5.64 9.73 8.90
N ARG A 149 4.97 8.64 9.25
CA ARG A 149 5.61 7.39 9.78
C ARG A 149 6.36 7.54 11.10
N ARG A 150 6.12 8.63 11.86
CA ARG A 150 6.70 8.86 13.19
C ARG A 150 5.61 8.85 14.23
N THR A 151 5.85 8.22 15.37
CA THR A 151 4.88 8.17 16.48
C THR A 151 4.53 9.58 16.95
N VAL A 152 3.23 9.84 17.12
CA VAL A 152 2.68 11.07 17.69
C VAL A 152 2.54 10.88 19.19
N ASN A 153 3.10 11.83 19.97
CA ASN A 153 3.02 11.78 21.42
C ASN A 153 1.71 12.38 21.94
N LYS A 154 1.30 11.95 23.12
CA LYS A 154 0.14 12.52 23.80
C LYS A 154 0.36 14.03 24.02
N GLY A 155 -0.57 14.85 23.54
CA GLY A 155 -0.52 16.31 23.61
C GLY A 155 0.02 17.00 22.35
N ASP A 156 0.58 16.24 21.38
CA ASP A 156 0.98 16.80 20.10
C ASP A 156 -0.24 17.20 19.28
N LEU A 157 -0.09 18.28 18.51
CA LEU A 157 -1.08 18.71 17.51
C LEU A 157 -0.60 18.30 16.12
N ARG A 158 -1.44 17.61 15.38
CA ARG A 158 -1.18 17.20 13.98
C ARG A 158 -2.39 17.52 13.11
N ARG A 159 -2.13 17.74 11.83
CA ARG A 159 -3.20 17.90 10.84
C ARG A 159 -3.89 16.55 10.60
N ILE A 160 -5.17 16.63 10.24
CA ILE A 160 -5.89 15.46 9.70
C ILE A 160 -5.71 15.53 8.18
N ASP A 161 -4.74 14.80 7.69
CA ASP A 161 -4.37 14.67 6.27
C ASP A 161 -3.87 13.23 6.01
N ASP A 162 -3.33 12.97 4.80
CA ASP A 162 -2.87 11.64 4.38
C ASP A 162 -1.66 11.13 5.17
N ASP A 163 -0.94 12.00 5.89
CA ASP A 163 0.21 11.63 6.71
C ASP A 163 -0.19 11.15 8.12
N LEU A 164 -1.41 11.48 8.56
CA LEU A 164 -1.94 11.00 9.83
C LEU A 164 -2.50 9.60 9.67
N SER A 165 -1.85 8.61 10.27
CA SER A 165 -2.20 7.21 10.05
C SER A 165 -2.12 6.35 11.31
N LEU A 166 -2.82 5.21 11.28
CA LEU A 166 -2.70 4.12 12.21
C LEU A 166 -1.95 2.99 11.53
N MET A 167 -0.87 2.53 12.15
CA MET A 167 -0.14 1.37 11.67
C MET A 167 -0.82 0.09 12.17
N MET A 168 -1.00 -0.85 11.25
CA MET A 168 -1.68 -2.11 11.52
C MET A 168 -0.78 -3.28 11.12
N VAL A 169 -0.89 -4.39 11.79
CA VAL A 169 -0.10 -5.59 11.58
C VAL A 169 -0.98 -6.83 11.49
N LYS A 170 -0.56 -7.80 10.69
CA LYS A 170 -1.19 -9.12 10.59
C LYS A 170 -0.12 -10.20 10.73
N THR A 171 -0.41 -11.25 11.49
CA THR A 171 0.38 -12.51 11.50
C THR A 171 0.03 -13.33 10.27
N LEU A 172 1.04 -13.89 9.59
CA LEU A 172 0.95 -14.61 8.31
C LEU A 172 0.81 -16.13 8.48
#